data_b6b2bf15bf86028b83624386eac73f37
#
_entry.id   b6b2bf15bf86028b83624386eac73f37
#
_cell.length_a   1.000
_cell.length_b   1.000
_cell.length_c   1.000
_cell.angle_alpha   90.00
_cell.angle_beta   90.00
_cell.angle_gamma   90.00
#
_symmetry.space_group_name_H-M   'P 1'
#
loop_
_entity.id
_entity.type
_entity.pdbx_description
1 polymer ?
#
loop_
_entity_poly.entity_id
_entity_poly.type
_entity_poly.pdbx_seq_one_letter_code
_entity_poly.pdbx_strand_id
1 'polypeptide(L)'
;QWLCEAATFVYDFDRFDAADILPMFANYHITTFCAPPTMLRMMIKQDISQYDFSSVKHMTTAGEALNPEVYRQFEKATGLQILEGFGQSESTMIIGNMTGEPHKIGSMGKPAPIYDVDIIDADGKSVPAGETGEIVINIKNGLPCGLATCYYGDKEKTDETWHDGYYHTGDTAWRD
;
A
#
# COMPACT_ATOMS: atom_id res chain seq x y z
N GLN A 1 -0.61 4.63 -13.70
CA GLN A 1 -1.76 5.12 -14.51
C GLN A 1 -1.30 5.48 -15.93
N TRP A 2 -0.24 6.26 -16.10
CA TRP A 2 0.24 6.68 -17.42
C TRP A 2 0.71 5.53 -18.31
N LEU A 3 1.36 4.52 -17.74
CA LEU A 3 1.74 3.31 -18.51
C LEU A 3 0.54 2.52 -19.04
N CYS A 4 -0.63 2.69 -18.42
CA CYS A 4 -1.87 2.05 -18.84
C CYS A 4 -2.78 2.99 -19.67
N GLU A 5 -2.26 4.16 -20.08
CA GLU A 5 -3.00 5.19 -20.82
C GLU A 5 -4.31 5.62 -20.12
N ALA A 6 -4.37 5.49 -18.80
CA ALA A 6 -5.55 5.84 -18.01
C ALA A 6 -5.67 7.36 -17.86
N ALA A 7 -6.88 7.89 -18.01
CA ALA A 7 -7.18 9.27 -17.69
C ALA A 7 -6.98 9.52 -16.21
N THR A 8 -6.28 10.59 -15.85
CA THR A 8 -6.04 10.98 -14.46
C THR A 8 -6.98 12.12 -14.09
N PHE A 9 -7.89 11.87 -13.14
CA PHE A 9 -8.70 12.91 -12.53
C PHE A 9 -7.87 13.67 -11.50
N VAL A 10 -7.83 14.99 -11.62
CA VAL A 10 -7.11 15.87 -10.71
C VAL A 10 -8.11 16.85 -10.11
N TYR A 11 -8.13 16.92 -8.79
CA TYR A 11 -8.92 17.89 -8.03
C TYR A 11 -8.01 18.64 -7.07
N ASP A 12 -7.97 19.94 -7.20
CA ASP A 12 -7.19 20.83 -6.34
C ASP A 12 -8.04 21.26 -5.15
N PHE A 13 -7.51 21.08 -3.93
CA PHE A 13 -8.17 21.46 -2.68
C PHE A 13 -7.15 21.92 -1.64
N ASP A 14 -7.49 22.96 -0.92
CA ASP A 14 -6.66 23.48 0.18
C ASP A 14 -6.65 22.53 1.39
N ARG A 15 -7.78 21.90 1.64
CA ARG A 15 -7.98 20.94 2.74
C ARG A 15 -8.90 19.83 2.29
N PHE A 16 -8.53 18.57 2.62
CA PHE A 16 -9.39 17.42 2.35
C PHE A 16 -10.71 17.53 3.11
N ASP A 17 -11.82 17.50 2.37
CA ASP A 17 -13.17 17.32 2.89
C ASP A 17 -13.83 16.14 2.18
N ALA A 18 -14.26 15.15 2.96
CA ALA A 18 -14.91 13.97 2.41
C ALA A 18 -16.24 14.30 1.72
N ALA A 19 -16.95 15.32 2.20
CA ALA A 19 -18.22 15.75 1.60
C ALA A 19 -18.04 16.30 0.18
N ASP A 20 -16.90 16.90 -0.12
CA ASP A 20 -16.59 17.41 -1.45
C ASP A 20 -16.15 16.27 -2.40
N ILE A 21 -15.39 15.30 -1.88
CA ILE A 21 -14.81 14.21 -2.70
C ILE A 21 -15.84 13.13 -3.03
N LEU A 22 -16.69 12.76 -2.09
CA LEU A 22 -17.63 11.64 -2.26
C LEU A 22 -18.56 11.78 -3.47
N PRO A 23 -19.14 12.96 -3.79
CA PRO A 23 -19.96 13.13 -5.00
C PRO A 23 -19.18 12.96 -6.31
N MET A 24 -17.84 13.14 -6.28
CA MET A 24 -17.03 13.12 -7.49
C MET A 24 -16.94 11.73 -8.11
N PHE A 25 -17.09 10.66 -7.31
CA PHE A 25 -17.08 9.30 -7.84
C PHE A 25 -18.15 9.11 -8.92
N ALA A 26 -19.38 9.52 -8.64
CA ALA A 26 -20.46 9.45 -9.60
C ALA A 26 -20.33 10.52 -10.70
N ASN A 27 -20.06 11.77 -10.32
CA ASN A 27 -20.06 12.91 -11.25
C ASN A 27 -19.02 12.78 -12.37
N TYR A 28 -17.88 12.17 -12.07
CA TYR A 28 -16.75 11.99 -13.00
C TYR A 28 -16.50 10.54 -13.38
N HIS A 29 -17.38 9.62 -12.98
CA HIS A 29 -17.26 8.18 -13.27
C HIS A 29 -15.89 7.62 -12.93
N ILE A 30 -15.39 7.93 -11.73
CA ILE A 30 -14.06 7.48 -11.27
C ILE A 30 -14.07 5.96 -11.16
N THR A 31 -13.12 5.31 -11.84
CA THR A 31 -13.05 3.85 -11.91
C THR A 31 -12.02 3.25 -10.98
N THR A 32 -11.01 4.01 -10.60
CA THR A 32 -9.91 3.57 -9.73
C THR A 32 -9.60 4.65 -8.73
N PHE A 33 -9.50 4.27 -7.46
CA PHE A 33 -9.21 5.19 -6.37
C PHE A 33 -8.14 4.61 -5.45
N CYS A 34 -7.13 5.42 -5.13
CA CYS A 34 -6.12 5.12 -4.15
C CYS A 34 -6.09 6.24 -3.11
N ALA A 35 -6.23 5.88 -1.84
CA ALA A 35 -6.17 6.85 -0.75
C ALA A 35 -5.52 6.25 0.50
N PRO A 36 -4.80 7.03 1.29
CA PRO A 36 -4.29 6.57 2.57
C PRO A 36 -5.44 6.25 3.55
N PRO A 37 -5.26 5.32 4.49
CA PRO A 37 -6.26 4.97 5.49
C PRO A 37 -6.84 6.15 6.26
N THR A 38 -6.05 7.20 6.48
CA THR A 38 -6.52 8.43 7.13
C THR A 38 -7.67 9.09 6.34
N MET A 39 -7.59 9.16 5.01
CA MET A 39 -8.67 9.69 4.17
C MET A 39 -9.90 8.78 4.23
N LEU A 40 -9.71 7.46 4.17
CA LEU A 40 -10.80 6.50 4.29
C LEU A 40 -11.53 6.63 5.62
N ARG A 41 -10.80 6.82 6.73
CA ARG A 41 -11.40 7.12 8.04
C ARG A 41 -12.23 8.41 8.06
N MET A 42 -11.83 9.41 7.28
CA MET A 42 -12.62 10.64 7.15
C MET A 42 -13.88 10.41 6.31
N MET A 43 -13.77 9.61 5.25
CA MET A 43 -14.91 9.29 4.38
C MET A 43 -15.99 8.50 5.12
N ILE A 44 -15.64 7.49 5.91
CA ILE A 44 -16.64 6.69 6.67
C ILE A 44 -17.32 7.44 7.81
N LYS A 45 -16.84 8.64 8.19
CA LYS A 45 -17.56 9.54 9.11
C LYS A 45 -18.77 10.20 8.47
N GLN A 46 -18.81 10.25 7.15
CA GLN A 46 -20.01 10.60 6.38
C GLN A 46 -20.88 9.35 6.22
N ASP A 47 -22.16 9.54 5.93
CA ASP A 47 -23.00 8.42 5.50
C ASP A 47 -22.69 8.08 4.04
N ILE A 48 -21.60 7.31 3.84
CA ILE A 48 -21.11 6.98 2.51
C ILE A 48 -22.09 6.11 1.71
N SER A 49 -23.08 5.49 2.36
CA SER A 49 -24.13 4.71 1.67
C SER A 49 -25.04 5.54 0.78
N GLN A 50 -25.05 6.86 0.96
CA GLN A 50 -25.84 7.81 0.15
C GLN A 50 -25.15 8.18 -1.17
N TYR A 51 -23.89 7.80 -1.35
CA TYR A 51 -23.11 8.14 -2.54
C TYR A 51 -23.00 6.96 -3.49
N ASP A 52 -22.98 7.25 -4.79
CA ASP A 52 -22.89 6.24 -5.83
C ASP A 52 -21.43 5.92 -6.16
N PHE A 53 -21.00 4.70 -5.87
CA PHE A 53 -19.70 4.14 -6.19
C PHE A 53 -19.75 3.13 -7.36
N SER A 54 -20.85 3.04 -8.10
CA SER A 54 -21.05 2.03 -9.13
C SER A 54 -20.00 2.05 -10.25
N SER A 55 -19.38 3.20 -10.49
CA SER A 55 -18.29 3.34 -11.45
C SER A 55 -16.96 2.77 -10.95
N VAL A 56 -16.76 2.68 -9.62
CA VAL A 56 -15.49 2.25 -9.04
C VAL A 56 -15.30 0.75 -9.19
N LYS A 57 -14.22 0.36 -9.86
CA LYS A 57 -13.86 -1.04 -10.13
C LYS A 57 -12.69 -1.52 -9.28
N HIS A 58 -11.85 -0.59 -8.84
CA HIS A 58 -10.63 -0.92 -8.14
C HIS A 58 -10.31 0.14 -7.09
N MET A 59 -10.10 -0.31 -5.86
CA MET A 59 -9.79 0.55 -4.73
C MET A 59 -8.59 0.03 -3.97
N THR A 60 -7.63 0.91 -3.72
CA THR A 60 -6.38 0.57 -3.04
C THR A 60 -6.07 1.54 -1.91
N THR A 61 -5.28 1.09 -0.96
CA THR A 61 -4.73 1.90 0.11
C THR A 61 -3.28 1.54 0.37
N ALA A 62 -2.50 2.52 0.76
CA ALA A 62 -1.10 2.35 1.15
C ALA A 62 -0.64 3.54 2.03
N GLY A 63 0.59 3.45 2.56
CA GLY A 63 1.25 4.49 3.33
C GLY A 63 1.11 4.34 4.85
N GLU A 64 0.08 3.68 5.32
CA GLU A 64 -0.13 3.29 6.72
C GLU A 64 -1.00 2.02 6.77
N ALA A 65 -0.99 1.30 7.89
CA ALA A 65 -1.81 0.10 8.05
C ALA A 65 -3.31 0.45 8.05
N LEU A 66 -4.10 -0.29 7.28
CA LEU A 66 -5.54 -0.12 7.23
C LEU A 66 -6.19 -0.80 8.45
N ASN A 67 -6.89 0.00 9.27
CA ASN A 67 -7.67 -0.56 10.35
C ASN A 67 -8.79 -1.47 9.80
N PRO A 68 -8.88 -2.74 10.25
CA PRO A 68 -9.90 -3.68 9.79
C PRO A 68 -11.34 -3.18 9.95
N GLU A 69 -11.62 -2.34 10.93
CA GLU A 69 -12.96 -1.76 11.13
C GLU A 69 -13.29 -0.74 10.04
N VAL A 70 -12.32 0.07 9.62
CA VAL A 70 -12.49 1.01 8.48
C VAL A 70 -12.79 0.24 7.20
N TYR A 71 -12.06 -0.85 6.96
CA TYR A 71 -12.31 -1.75 5.83
C TYR A 71 -13.76 -2.26 5.85
N ARG A 72 -14.19 -2.87 6.98
CA ARG A 72 -15.54 -3.48 7.09
C ARG A 72 -16.67 -2.47 6.90
N GLN A 73 -16.52 -1.28 7.49
CA GLN A 73 -17.52 -0.22 7.34
C GLN A 73 -17.61 0.26 5.90
N PHE A 74 -16.48 0.42 5.23
CA PHE A 74 -16.45 0.84 3.84
C PHE A 74 -17.04 -0.24 2.91
N GLU A 75 -16.62 -1.49 3.06
CA GLU A 75 -17.15 -2.62 2.28
C GLU A 75 -18.65 -2.80 2.50
N LYS A 76 -19.11 -2.70 3.74
CA LYS A 76 -20.56 -2.80 4.08
C LYS A 76 -21.38 -1.72 3.40
N ALA A 77 -20.87 -0.49 3.32
CA ALA A 77 -21.61 0.64 2.79
C ALA A 77 -21.58 0.72 1.25
N THR A 78 -20.50 0.27 0.63
CA THR A 78 -20.26 0.45 -0.82
C THR A 78 -20.22 -0.85 -1.62
N GLY A 79 -20.01 -1.99 -0.96
CA GLY A 79 -19.73 -3.28 -1.61
C GLY A 79 -18.32 -3.40 -2.20
N LEU A 80 -17.47 -2.40 -2.02
CA LEU A 80 -16.12 -2.36 -2.58
C LEU A 80 -15.10 -2.97 -1.61
N GLN A 81 -14.19 -3.75 -2.15
CA GLN A 81 -13.02 -4.25 -1.43
C GLN A 81 -11.86 -3.26 -1.57
N ILE A 82 -11.15 -3.02 -0.47
CA ILE A 82 -9.97 -2.16 -0.45
C ILE A 82 -8.73 -3.06 -0.41
N LEU A 83 -7.92 -2.99 -1.46
CA LEU A 83 -6.68 -3.75 -1.53
C LEU A 83 -5.55 -2.94 -0.89
N GLU A 84 -4.99 -3.49 0.18
CA GLU A 84 -3.90 -2.89 0.91
C GLU A 84 -2.56 -3.26 0.27
N GLY A 85 -1.62 -2.32 0.23
CA GLY A 85 -0.26 -2.54 -0.24
C GLY A 85 0.76 -1.81 0.61
N PHE A 86 1.95 -2.39 0.72
CA PHE A 86 3.12 -1.85 1.38
C PHE A 86 4.21 -1.56 0.35
N GLY A 87 4.79 -0.40 0.45
CA GLY A 87 5.95 0.05 -0.32
C GLY A 87 6.48 1.35 0.28
N GLN A 88 7.59 1.82 -0.24
CA GLN A 88 8.27 3.02 0.24
C GLN A 88 8.62 3.93 -0.93
N SER A 89 9.14 5.13 -0.67
CA SER A 89 9.64 6.02 -1.73
C SER A 89 10.82 5.42 -2.48
N GLU A 90 11.55 4.56 -1.81
CA GLU A 90 12.71 3.81 -2.31
C GLU A 90 12.32 2.63 -3.21
N SER A 91 11.05 2.24 -3.21
CA SER A 91 10.59 1.05 -3.92
C SER A 91 9.26 1.27 -4.63
N THR A 92 8.91 0.37 -5.54
CA THR A 92 7.51 0.15 -5.91
C THR A 92 6.80 -0.65 -4.80
N MET A 93 5.59 -1.17 -5.06
CA MET A 93 4.88 -2.01 -4.08
C MET A 93 5.69 -3.28 -3.78
N ILE A 94 6.12 -3.43 -2.53
CA ILE A 94 6.92 -4.58 -2.05
C ILE A 94 6.00 -5.74 -1.70
N ILE A 95 4.91 -5.47 -0.97
CA ILE A 95 3.92 -6.45 -0.53
C ILE A 95 2.54 -5.88 -0.88
N GLY A 96 1.63 -6.71 -1.34
CA GLY A 96 0.28 -6.23 -1.68
C GLY A 96 -0.76 -7.33 -1.83
N ASN A 97 -2.01 -6.93 -1.69
CA ASN A 97 -3.16 -7.73 -2.06
C ASN A 97 -3.41 -7.56 -3.57
N MET A 98 -3.33 -8.66 -4.31
CA MET A 98 -3.48 -8.65 -5.77
C MET A 98 -4.92 -8.83 -6.18
N THR A 99 -5.32 -8.15 -7.26
CA THR A 99 -6.67 -8.29 -7.84
C THR A 99 -6.92 -9.73 -8.27
N GLY A 100 -8.06 -10.28 -7.83
CA GLY A 100 -8.45 -11.64 -8.18
C GLY A 100 -7.89 -12.73 -7.27
N GLU A 101 -7.03 -12.38 -6.31
CA GLU A 101 -6.57 -13.31 -5.29
C GLU A 101 -7.36 -13.15 -3.97
N PRO A 102 -7.53 -14.24 -3.21
CA PRO A 102 -8.06 -14.15 -1.85
C PRO A 102 -7.15 -13.27 -0.99
N HIS A 103 -7.73 -12.31 -0.27
CA HIS A 103 -7.00 -11.48 0.66
C HIS A 103 -7.58 -11.60 2.08
N LYS A 104 -6.75 -11.28 3.06
CA LYS A 104 -7.10 -11.32 4.48
C LYS A 104 -7.19 -9.89 5.00
N ILE A 105 -8.33 -9.52 5.56
CA ILE A 105 -8.53 -8.19 6.15
C ILE A 105 -7.53 -7.96 7.29
N GLY A 106 -6.83 -6.83 7.24
CA GLY A 106 -5.77 -6.49 8.18
C GLY A 106 -4.40 -7.10 7.84
N SER A 107 -4.28 -7.68 6.64
CA SER A 107 -3.00 -8.11 6.09
C SER A 107 -2.65 -7.26 4.88
N MET A 108 -1.41 -6.79 4.80
CA MET A 108 -0.92 -6.09 3.62
C MET A 108 -0.73 -6.99 2.39
N GLY A 109 -0.91 -8.31 2.52
CA GLY A 109 -0.91 -9.25 1.39
C GLY A 109 0.36 -10.08 1.29
N LYS A 110 0.79 -10.34 0.04
CA LYS A 110 1.94 -11.19 -0.30
C LYS A 110 3.03 -10.39 -0.98
N PRO A 111 4.30 -10.84 -0.92
CA PRO A 111 5.39 -10.24 -1.69
C PRO A 111 5.05 -10.10 -3.17
N ALA A 112 5.35 -8.93 -3.74
CA ALA A 112 5.24 -8.74 -5.18
C ALA A 112 6.29 -9.61 -5.91
N PRO A 113 5.97 -10.18 -7.07
CA PRO A 113 6.82 -11.19 -7.73
C PRO A 113 8.24 -10.73 -8.10
N ILE A 114 8.46 -9.42 -8.14
CA ILE A 114 9.77 -8.83 -8.47
C ILE A 114 10.71 -8.73 -7.26
N TYR A 115 10.20 -8.96 -6.03
CA TYR A 115 10.97 -8.84 -4.80
C TYR A 115 11.10 -10.18 -4.08
N ASP A 116 12.31 -10.48 -3.67
CA ASP A 116 12.61 -11.58 -2.74
C ASP A 116 12.59 -11.02 -1.31
N VAL A 117 11.40 -11.08 -0.69
CA VAL A 117 11.11 -10.47 0.63
C VAL A 117 11.27 -11.50 1.73
N ASP A 118 11.95 -11.12 2.80
CA ASP A 118 12.00 -11.91 4.04
C ASP A 118 11.70 -11.02 5.25
N ILE A 119 11.49 -11.67 6.39
CA ILE A 119 11.36 -11.03 7.71
C ILE A 119 12.48 -11.61 8.57
N ILE A 120 13.37 -10.73 9.05
CA ILE A 120 14.58 -11.15 9.77
C ILE A 120 14.63 -10.57 11.19
N ASP A 121 15.34 -11.29 12.08
CA ASP A 121 15.69 -10.81 13.41
C ASP A 121 16.92 -9.89 13.40
N ALA A 122 17.32 -9.43 14.59
CA ALA A 122 18.51 -8.58 14.77
C ALA A 122 19.85 -9.27 14.39
N ASP A 123 19.86 -10.61 14.32
CA ASP A 123 21.03 -11.39 13.89
C ASP A 123 21.03 -11.62 12.36
N GLY A 124 20.06 -11.08 11.62
CA GLY A 124 19.91 -11.25 10.17
C GLY A 124 19.35 -12.61 9.76
N LYS A 125 18.72 -13.35 10.68
CA LYS A 125 18.14 -14.66 10.41
C LYS A 125 16.63 -14.53 10.16
N SER A 126 16.13 -15.27 9.17
CA SER A 126 14.70 -15.37 8.89
C SER A 126 13.93 -15.85 10.10
N VAL A 127 12.89 -15.12 10.49
CA VAL A 127 12.01 -15.49 11.61
C VAL A 127 10.91 -16.45 11.19
N PRO A 128 10.50 -17.38 12.06
CA PRO A 128 9.38 -18.28 11.78
C PRO A 128 8.04 -17.53 11.71
N ALA A 129 7.01 -18.20 11.18
CA ALA A 129 5.66 -17.67 11.17
C ALA A 129 5.16 -17.34 12.58
N GLY A 130 4.50 -16.17 12.72
CA GLY A 130 4.00 -15.64 13.99
C GLY A 130 5.01 -14.81 14.78
N GLU A 131 6.27 -14.80 14.41
CA GLU A 131 7.29 -13.96 15.05
C GLU A 131 7.51 -12.66 14.28
N THR A 132 7.75 -11.59 15.01
CA THR A 132 7.98 -10.24 14.44
C THR A 132 9.45 -10.05 14.14
N GLY A 133 9.74 -9.50 12.96
CA GLY A 133 11.06 -9.09 12.54
C GLY A 133 11.00 -7.93 11.57
N GLU A 134 12.15 -7.49 11.08
CA GLU A 134 12.25 -6.45 10.07
C GLU A 134 11.94 -7.01 8.68
N ILE A 135 11.15 -6.27 7.90
CA ILE A 135 10.94 -6.57 6.47
C ILE A 135 12.20 -6.18 5.70
N VAL A 136 12.77 -7.13 4.96
CA VAL A 136 13.93 -6.88 4.11
C VAL A 136 13.72 -7.40 2.70
N ILE A 137 14.43 -6.81 1.73
CA ILE A 137 14.49 -7.32 0.36
C ILE A 137 15.88 -7.92 0.14
N ASN A 138 15.94 -9.19 -0.23
CA ASN A 138 17.20 -9.86 -0.57
C ASN A 138 17.75 -9.31 -1.90
N ILE A 139 18.97 -8.79 -1.85
CA ILE A 139 19.66 -8.17 -2.99
C ILE A 139 20.98 -8.90 -3.34
N LYS A 140 21.23 -10.06 -2.75
CA LYS A 140 22.48 -10.84 -3.00
C LYS A 140 22.64 -11.25 -4.46
N ASN A 141 21.53 -11.40 -5.17
CA ASN A 141 21.51 -11.75 -6.60
C ASN A 141 21.39 -10.53 -7.53
N GLY A 142 21.52 -9.32 -6.99
CA GLY A 142 21.37 -8.04 -7.68
C GLY A 142 20.17 -7.24 -7.20
N LEU A 143 20.15 -5.96 -7.55
CA LEU A 143 19.04 -5.07 -7.20
C LEU A 143 17.82 -5.39 -8.08
N PRO A 144 16.64 -5.62 -7.48
CA PRO A 144 15.43 -5.83 -8.24
C PRO A 144 14.98 -4.55 -8.95
N CYS A 145 14.32 -4.70 -10.08
CA CYS A 145 13.67 -3.59 -10.77
C CYS A 145 12.63 -2.95 -9.86
N GLY A 146 12.64 -1.62 -9.74
CA GLY A 146 11.71 -0.89 -8.88
C GLY A 146 12.23 -0.60 -7.46
N LEU A 147 13.43 -1.06 -7.11
CA LEU A 147 14.13 -0.63 -5.90
C LEU A 147 15.16 0.44 -6.26
N ALA A 148 15.21 1.52 -5.47
CA ALA A 148 16.22 2.56 -5.59
C ALA A 148 17.64 1.98 -5.40
N THR A 149 18.61 2.59 -6.04
CA THR A 149 20.02 2.13 -5.97
C THR A 149 20.80 2.74 -4.79
N CYS A 150 20.39 3.93 -4.36
CA CYS A 150 21.03 4.66 -3.27
C CYS A 150 20.22 5.93 -2.92
N TYR A 151 20.58 6.58 -1.82
CA TYR A 151 20.21 7.96 -1.55
C TYR A 151 21.20 8.90 -2.25
N TYR A 152 20.69 9.81 -3.06
CA TYR A 152 21.52 10.75 -3.83
C TYR A 152 22.29 11.68 -2.89
N GLY A 153 23.63 11.66 -3.02
CA GLY A 153 24.52 12.50 -2.22
C GLY A 153 24.68 12.08 -0.75
N ASP A 154 24.06 10.98 -0.32
CA ASP A 154 24.12 10.49 1.07
C ASP A 154 24.59 9.03 1.09
N LYS A 155 25.92 8.89 1.11
CA LYS A 155 26.55 7.57 1.13
C LYS A 155 26.37 6.87 2.47
N GLU A 156 26.43 7.61 3.57
CA GLU A 156 26.30 7.05 4.92
C GLU A 156 24.94 6.39 5.09
N LYS A 157 23.86 7.13 4.80
CA LYS A 157 22.50 6.57 4.83
C LYS A 157 22.29 5.44 3.83
N THR A 158 22.95 5.50 2.67
CA THR A 158 22.90 4.39 1.71
C THR A 158 23.51 3.13 2.30
N ASP A 159 24.70 3.21 2.87
CA ASP A 159 25.40 2.09 3.47
C ASP A 159 24.66 1.53 4.70
N GLU A 160 23.93 2.37 5.45
CA GLU A 160 23.07 1.96 6.56
C GLU A 160 21.80 1.23 6.12
N THR A 161 21.34 1.46 4.90
CA THR A 161 20.07 0.92 4.39
C THR A 161 20.30 -0.30 3.49
N TRP A 162 21.36 -0.29 2.69
CA TRP A 162 21.74 -1.42 1.81
C TRP A 162 23.01 -2.08 2.35
N HIS A 163 22.86 -3.07 3.22
CA HIS A 163 23.99 -3.81 3.79
C HIS A 163 23.68 -5.29 3.95
N ASP A 164 24.68 -6.11 4.21
CA ASP A 164 24.60 -7.55 4.47
C ASP A 164 23.84 -8.36 3.40
N GLY A 165 23.72 -7.79 2.19
CA GLY A 165 22.99 -8.41 1.07
C GLY A 165 21.48 -8.21 1.13
N TYR A 166 21.03 -7.22 1.90
CA TYR A 166 19.65 -6.82 2.02
C TYR A 166 19.47 -5.32 1.82
N TYR A 167 18.28 -4.94 1.35
CA TYR A 167 17.72 -3.64 1.56
C TYR A 167 16.86 -3.69 2.82
N HIS A 168 17.17 -2.88 3.79
CA HIS A 168 16.50 -2.79 5.08
C HIS A 168 15.39 -1.73 5.01
N THR A 169 14.13 -2.14 5.20
CA THR A 169 13.01 -1.19 5.12
C THR A 169 12.85 -0.34 6.37
N GLY A 170 13.39 -0.78 7.51
CA GLY A 170 13.13 -0.19 8.81
C GLY A 170 11.73 -0.46 9.37
N ASP A 171 10.88 -1.14 8.60
CA ASP A 171 9.52 -1.51 9.01
C ASP A 171 9.48 -2.94 9.52
N THR A 172 8.63 -3.20 10.51
CA THR A 172 8.50 -4.53 11.12
C THR A 172 7.16 -5.17 10.79
N ALA A 173 7.18 -6.49 10.61
CA ALA A 173 5.99 -7.30 10.39
C ALA A 173 6.15 -8.71 10.96
N TRP A 174 5.08 -9.47 10.85
CA TRP A 174 5.08 -10.92 11.03
C TRP A 174 4.31 -11.56 9.86
N ARG A 175 4.57 -12.84 9.60
CA ARG A 175 3.87 -13.63 8.57
C ARG A 175 3.13 -14.80 9.18
N ASP A 176 2.06 -15.25 8.58
CA ASP A 176 1.28 -16.45 8.90
C ASP A 176 1.45 -17.56 7.85
#